data_f014e2d8161f74ab06b2982d6cdcc210
#
_entry.id   f014e2d8161f74ab06b2982d6cdcc210
#
_cell.length_a   1.000
_cell.length_b   1.000
_cell.length_c   1.000
_cell.angle_alpha   90.00
_cell.angle_beta   90.00
_cell.angle_gamma   90.00
#
_symmetry.space_group_name_H-M   'P 1'
#
loop_
_entity.id
_entity.type
_entity.pdbx_description
1 polymer ?
#
loop_
_entity_poly.entity_id
_entity_poly.type
_entity_poly.pdbx_seq_one_letter_code
_entity_poly.pdbx_strand_id
1 'polypeptide(L)'
;SSTSEREFVVPLSQNLQQRLGDRQYEKRKGAALEVENLVKQLAESKAPADKDAIPVVIDLLEKKFTRSVNANFRKGGLIGLAGTAIGLMHNAELYLDALIPPVLHCFDDTEARVRYYACESLYNIVKVARGAILKYFNQIFDGLCKLFADVDTDVKNGAHLLDRLVKDIVTESEVFDVDMFIPLLQNNIRKSNPYIRQLIVGWITVLDSVPDIEMLDYLPDFLDGLFNMLSDGNREIRQAADSALSEFLREIKSTPFVDLGPMVHILVAQCQSKERFTRLTAATWVLDFVVLGKERLVRFYAELLGAILTCISDAEGEIRLVGERANADLLALVKATTGDVDFLPLIAKLNVELVSTYIPTRLASLTWISMLLEKKPTQLSSQLSALLPTLLKTLSDTSDQVVSLNLEVLARLSTNLTQLEFSKVLQAVIQLFATDARLLEKRGSLIVRKLCTLLDAKSIYMVFATVLSSHEDLDYVSLMVHTLNLILLTANELEHLRAVLRRSFEPKASKDDVDVFTTLYKTWCHNPVSTFSLCLLAQSYELSSALVEIDASVGFLMQIDKLVQLLESPIFIQLRLQLLETHATYHVNLMKSMYGLLMLLPQ
;
A
#
# COMPACT_ATOMS: atom_id res chain seq x y z
N SER A 1 -33.51 -78.86 -3.08
CA SER A 1 -32.94 -77.56 -2.67
C SER A 1 -33.92 -76.47 -3.08
N SER A 2 -34.79 -76.08 -2.14
CA SER A 2 -35.72 -74.96 -2.29
C SER A 2 -35.04 -73.74 -1.54
N THR A 3 -34.49 -72.82 -2.29
CA THR A 3 -34.18 -71.47 -1.80
C THR A 3 -35.51 -70.78 -1.60
N SER A 4 -35.99 -70.73 -0.39
CA SER A 4 -37.12 -69.86 -0.03
C SER A 4 -36.64 -68.42 -0.19
N GLU A 5 -37.09 -67.71 -1.21
CA GLU A 5 -37.10 -66.26 -1.27
C GLU A 5 -37.89 -65.78 -0.04
N ARG A 6 -37.22 -65.31 1.00
CA ARG A 6 -37.87 -64.54 2.08
C ARG A 6 -38.39 -63.27 1.41
N GLU A 7 -39.73 -63.23 1.18
CA GLU A 7 -40.44 -61.96 0.89
C GLU A 7 -40.06 -61.01 2.01
N PHE A 8 -39.30 -59.98 1.69
CA PHE A 8 -39.05 -58.85 2.55
C PHE A 8 -40.40 -58.17 2.79
N VAL A 9 -40.96 -58.36 3.97
CA VAL A 9 -42.16 -57.63 4.40
C VAL A 9 -41.78 -56.16 4.48
N VAL A 10 -42.38 -55.35 3.59
CA VAL A 10 -42.19 -53.88 3.62
C VAL A 10 -42.71 -53.39 4.95
N PRO A 11 -41.87 -52.76 5.83
CA PRO A 11 -42.26 -52.44 7.21
C PRO A 11 -43.31 -51.33 7.30
N LEU A 12 -43.59 -50.58 6.24
CA LEU A 12 -44.64 -49.58 6.17
C LEU A 12 -45.86 -50.11 5.40
N SER A 13 -47.04 -50.05 6.01
CA SER A 13 -48.28 -50.45 5.37
C SER A 13 -48.60 -49.53 4.19
N GLN A 14 -49.36 -50.05 3.18
CA GLN A 14 -49.80 -49.23 2.06
C GLN A 14 -50.66 -48.03 2.51
N ASN A 15 -51.52 -48.19 3.53
CA ASN A 15 -52.29 -47.09 4.09
C ASN A 15 -51.42 -46.00 4.69
N LEU A 16 -50.38 -46.38 5.42
CA LEU A 16 -49.42 -45.44 6.01
C LEU A 16 -48.65 -44.68 4.91
N GLN A 17 -48.23 -45.39 3.86
CA GLN A 17 -47.57 -44.79 2.71
C GLN A 17 -48.48 -43.82 1.94
N GLN A 18 -49.77 -44.13 1.77
CA GLN A 18 -50.74 -43.27 1.10
C GLN A 18 -50.97 -41.98 1.93
N ARG A 19 -51.10 -42.08 3.25
CA ARG A 19 -51.28 -40.93 4.14
C ARG A 19 -50.03 -40.07 4.19
N LEU A 20 -48.85 -40.65 4.13
CA LEU A 20 -47.59 -39.95 4.13
C LEU A 20 -47.44 -39.09 2.86
N GLY A 21 -47.99 -39.53 1.74
CA GLY A 21 -48.00 -38.79 0.48
C GLY A 21 -49.27 -37.97 0.23
N ASP A 22 -50.16 -37.83 1.24
CA ASP A 22 -51.40 -37.11 1.10
C ASP A 22 -51.25 -35.63 0.86
N ARG A 23 -52.21 -35.04 0.18
CA ARG A 23 -52.25 -33.58 -0.07
C ARG A 23 -52.42 -32.76 1.22
N GLN A 24 -53.10 -33.31 2.21
CA GLN A 24 -53.38 -32.66 3.47
C GLN A 24 -52.23 -32.82 4.47
N TYR A 25 -51.73 -31.70 5.02
CA TYR A 25 -50.64 -31.68 5.97
C TYR A 25 -50.91 -32.56 7.20
N GLU A 26 -52.13 -32.47 7.81
CA GLU A 26 -52.45 -33.21 9.03
C GLU A 26 -52.36 -34.75 8.81
N LYS A 27 -52.69 -35.22 7.62
CA LYS A 27 -52.55 -36.65 7.28
C LYS A 27 -51.08 -37.05 7.16
N ARG A 28 -50.26 -36.20 6.49
CA ARG A 28 -48.82 -36.45 6.39
C ARG A 28 -48.17 -36.44 7.78
N LYS A 29 -48.53 -35.47 8.63
CA LYS A 29 -48.04 -35.35 9.98
C LYS A 29 -48.40 -36.57 10.85
N GLY A 30 -49.64 -36.98 10.81
CA GLY A 30 -50.10 -38.18 11.52
C GLY A 30 -49.39 -39.44 11.07
N ALA A 31 -49.17 -39.57 9.73
CA ALA A 31 -48.43 -40.68 9.18
C ALA A 31 -46.93 -40.64 9.60
N ALA A 32 -46.32 -39.49 9.61
CA ALA A 32 -44.93 -39.34 10.07
C ALA A 32 -44.78 -39.69 11.57
N LEU A 33 -45.75 -39.35 12.40
CA LEU A 33 -45.80 -39.75 13.80
C LEU A 33 -45.89 -41.27 13.97
N GLU A 34 -46.69 -41.95 13.12
CA GLU A 34 -46.71 -43.41 13.10
C GLU A 34 -45.39 -44.04 12.66
N VAL A 35 -44.69 -43.43 11.69
CA VAL A 35 -43.33 -43.84 11.30
C VAL A 35 -42.38 -43.70 12.47
N GLU A 36 -42.43 -42.58 13.19
CA GLU A 36 -41.62 -42.32 14.40
C GLU A 36 -41.84 -43.43 15.46
N ASN A 37 -43.11 -43.72 15.78
CA ASN A 37 -43.43 -44.74 16.76
C ASN A 37 -43.01 -46.15 16.31
N LEU A 38 -43.18 -46.45 15.04
CA LEU A 38 -42.72 -47.73 14.44
C LEU A 38 -41.22 -47.90 14.58
N VAL A 39 -40.46 -46.88 14.16
CA VAL A 39 -38.98 -46.90 14.21
C VAL A 39 -38.50 -46.98 15.66
N LYS A 40 -39.16 -46.29 16.61
CA LYS A 40 -38.87 -46.39 18.02
C LYS A 40 -39.02 -47.82 18.53
N GLN A 41 -40.09 -48.50 18.19
CA GLN A 41 -40.35 -49.89 18.54
C GLN A 41 -39.25 -50.82 17.93
N LEU A 42 -38.91 -50.63 16.67
CA LEU A 42 -37.85 -51.36 15.98
C LEU A 42 -36.47 -51.19 16.64
N ALA A 43 -36.16 -49.96 17.03
CA ALA A 43 -34.88 -49.61 17.69
C ALA A 43 -34.76 -50.19 19.12
N GLU A 44 -35.87 -50.27 19.87
CA GLU A 44 -35.94 -50.84 21.22
C GLU A 44 -36.00 -52.35 21.23
N SER A 45 -36.34 -52.99 20.13
CA SER A 45 -36.44 -54.43 20.00
C SER A 45 -35.04 -55.12 20.17
N LYS A 46 -35.06 -56.26 20.81
CA LYS A 46 -33.89 -57.11 20.96
C LYS A 46 -33.67 -58.06 19.78
N ALA A 47 -34.65 -58.18 18.88
CA ALA A 47 -34.54 -59.04 17.71
C ALA A 47 -33.66 -58.40 16.63
N PRO A 48 -32.62 -59.08 16.12
CA PRO A 48 -31.78 -58.53 15.04
C PRO A 48 -32.55 -58.18 13.79
N ALA A 49 -33.58 -58.96 13.42
CA ALA A 49 -34.41 -58.74 12.26
C ALA A 49 -35.15 -57.39 12.28
N ASP A 50 -35.55 -56.91 13.46
CA ASP A 50 -36.23 -55.62 13.65
C ASP A 50 -35.26 -54.47 13.42
N LYS A 51 -34.00 -54.60 13.82
CA LYS A 51 -32.96 -53.59 13.55
C LYS A 51 -32.60 -53.52 12.07
N ASP A 52 -32.60 -54.64 11.36
CA ASP A 52 -32.36 -54.71 9.94
C ASP A 52 -33.51 -54.08 9.12
N ALA A 53 -34.69 -53.93 9.71
CA ALA A 53 -35.83 -53.25 9.09
C ALA A 53 -35.66 -51.74 9.02
N ILE A 54 -34.87 -51.12 9.89
CA ILE A 54 -34.65 -49.64 9.95
C ILE A 54 -34.03 -49.12 8.64
N PRO A 55 -32.93 -49.71 8.12
CA PRO A 55 -32.40 -49.30 6.82
C PRO A 55 -33.39 -49.43 5.67
N VAL A 56 -34.27 -50.42 5.72
CA VAL A 56 -35.31 -50.64 4.72
C VAL A 56 -36.35 -49.52 4.76
N VAL A 57 -36.77 -49.08 5.93
CA VAL A 57 -37.66 -47.91 6.10
C VAL A 57 -37.02 -46.66 5.50
N ILE A 58 -35.77 -46.39 5.82
CA ILE A 58 -35.06 -45.21 5.32
C ILE A 58 -34.93 -45.26 3.79
N ASP A 59 -34.56 -46.40 3.22
CA ASP A 59 -34.45 -46.59 1.79
C ASP A 59 -35.78 -46.38 1.05
N LEU A 60 -36.86 -46.86 1.65
CA LEU A 60 -38.21 -46.64 1.12
C LEU A 60 -38.58 -45.15 1.13
N LEU A 61 -38.31 -44.45 2.22
CA LEU A 61 -38.58 -43.03 2.34
C LEU A 61 -37.75 -42.22 1.36
N GLU A 62 -36.51 -42.62 1.12
CA GLU A 62 -35.67 -41.99 0.11
C GLU A 62 -36.19 -42.24 -1.30
N LYS A 63 -36.25 -43.49 -1.72
CA LYS A 63 -36.49 -43.87 -3.12
C LYS A 63 -37.92 -43.60 -3.58
N LYS A 64 -38.91 -43.91 -2.77
CA LYS A 64 -40.32 -43.75 -3.12
C LYS A 64 -40.88 -42.37 -2.83
N PHE A 65 -40.37 -41.67 -1.81
CA PHE A 65 -40.92 -40.40 -1.34
C PHE A 65 -40.03 -39.20 -1.69
N THR A 66 -38.85 -39.07 -1.14
CA THR A 66 -38.03 -37.84 -1.36
C THR A 66 -37.59 -37.66 -2.83
N ARG A 67 -37.51 -38.75 -3.58
CA ARG A 67 -37.20 -38.72 -5.02
C ARG A 67 -38.42 -38.82 -5.94
N SER A 68 -39.62 -38.75 -5.39
CA SER A 68 -40.86 -38.80 -6.17
C SER A 68 -41.03 -37.55 -7.04
N VAL A 69 -41.68 -37.70 -8.19
CA VAL A 69 -42.10 -36.57 -9.02
C VAL A 69 -43.21 -35.72 -8.35
N ASN A 70 -43.93 -36.30 -7.40
CA ASN A 70 -45.00 -35.64 -6.67
C ASN A 70 -44.45 -34.90 -5.44
N ALA A 71 -44.66 -33.60 -5.40
CA ALA A 71 -44.18 -32.76 -4.29
C ALA A 71 -44.76 -33.17 -2.92
N ASN A 72 -46.00 -33.67 -2.86
CA ASN A 72 -46.59 -34.13 -1.60
C ASN A 72 -45.89 -35.39 -1.06
N PHE A 73 -45.45 -36.27 -1.96
CA PHE A 73 -44.64 -37.43 -1.60
C PHE A 73 -43.26 -36.98 -1.10
N ARG A 74 -42.62 -36.01 -1.77
CA ARG A 74 -41.32 -35.47 -1.29
C ARG A 74 -41.45 -34.85 0.09
N LYS A 75 -42.51 -34.08 0.33
CA LYS A 75 -42.80 -33.53 1.67
C LYS A 75 -43.00 -34.63 2.71
N GLY A 76 -43.77 -35.64 2.38
CA GLY A 76 -44.01 -36.80 3.23
C GLY A 76 -42.73 -37.55 3.57
N GLY A 77 -41.90 -37.80 2.55
CA GLY A 77 -40.59 -38.42 2.76
C GLY A 77 -39.70 -37.68 3.72
N LEU A 78 -39.66 -36.35 3.59
CA LEU A 78 -38.86 -35.51 4.46
C LEU A 78 -39.33 -35.57 5.93
N ILE A 79 -40.60 -35.41 6.19
CA ILE A 79 -41.11 -35.52 7.58
C ILE A 79 -41.03 -36.95 8.10
N GLY A 80 -41.11 -37.95 7.23
CA GLY A 80 -40.89 -39.35 7.57
C GLY A 80 -39.44 -39.65 8.00
N LEU A 81 -38.45 -39.07 7.31
CA LEU A 81 -37.04 -39.15 7.69
C LEU A 81 -36.77 -38.46 9.01
N ALA A 82 -37.37 -37.27 9.24
CA ALA A 82 -37.29 -36.59 10.51
C ALA A 82 -37.90 -37.41 11.64
N GLY A 83 -39.09 -37.99 11.43
CA GLY A 83 -39.71 -38.88 12.37
C GLY A 83 -38.89 -40.14 12.67
N THR A 84 -38.25 -40.69 11.64
CA THR A 84 -37.30 -41.81 11.80
C THR A 84 -36.13 -41.43 12.73
N ALA A 85 -35.53 -40.29 12.52
CA ALA A 85 -34.44 -39.81 13.38
C ALA A 85 -34.89 -39.59 14.84
N ILE A 86 -36.06 -38.99 15.03
CA ILE A 86 -36.63 -38.77 16.35
C ILE A 86 -36.93 -40.11 17.04
N GLY A 87 -37.49 -41.09 16.32
CA GLY A 87 -37.76 -42.41 16.85
C GLY A 87 -36.49 -43.22 17.21
N LEU A 88 -35.41 -43.01 16.47
CA LEU A 88 -34.13 -43.61 16.75
C LEU A 88 -33.43 -43.05 17.99
N MET A 89 -33.75 -41.82 18.35
CA MET A 89 -33.11 -41.12 19.48
C MET A 89 -31.58 -41.14 19.36
N HIS A 90 -30.86 -41.53 20.38
CA HIS A 90 -29.40 -41.63 20.36
C HIS A 90 -28.84 -42.60 19.30
N ASN A 91 -29.62 -43.57 18.82
CA ASN A 91 -29.22 -44.48 17.75
C ASN A 91 -29.27 -43.84 16.35
N ALA A 92 -29.80 -42.62 16.23
CA ALA A 92 -29.82 -41.91 14.95
C ALA A 92 -28.41 -41.74 14.37
N GLU A 93 -27.40 -41.59 15.20
CA GLU A 93 -25.99 -41.48 14.81
C GLU A 93 -25.54 -42.63 13.88
N LEU A 94 -26.04 -43.84 14.11
CA LEU A 94 -25.69 -45.02 13.31
C LEU A 94 -26.23 -44.99 11.88
N TYR A 95 -27.26 -44.17 11.62
CA TYR A 95 -28.00 -44.12 10.35
C TYR A 95 -27.87 -42.77 9.62
N LEU A 96 -27.02 -41.85 10.09
CA LEU A 96 -26.88 -40.53 9.48
C LEU A 96 -26.45 -40.57 8.02
N ASP A 97 -25.62 -41.56 7.62
CA ASP A 97 -25.16 -41.73 6.24
C ASP A 97 -26.33 -42.03 5.27
N ALA A 98 -27.46 -42.58 5.78
CA ALA A 98 -28.67 -42.82 5.03
C ALA A 98 -29.72 -41.71 5.19
N LEU A 99 -29.78 -41.04 6.34
CA LEU A 99 -30.78 -40.02 6.67
C LEU A 99 -30.46 -38.64 6.07
N ILE A 100 -29.22 -38.21 6.07
CA ILE A 100 -28.85 -36.84 5.70
C ILE A 100 -28.85 -36.60 4.18
N PRO A 101 -28.25 -37.46 3.32
CA PRO A 101 -28.18 -37.18 1.87
C PRO A 101 -29.53 -36.94 1.19
N PRO A 102 -30.60 -37.70 1.48
CA PRO A 102 -31.91 -37.46 0.86
C PRO A 102 -32.49 -36.07 1.23
N VAL A 103 -32.26 -35.62 2.47
CA VAL A 103 -32.72 -34.32 2.95
C VAL A 103 -31.94 -33.20 2.27
N LEU A 104 -30.63 -33.31 2.18
CA LEU A 104 -29.78 -32.33 1.48
C LEU A 104 -30.12 -32.24 0.00
N HIS A 105 -30.46 -33.33 -0.65
CA HIS A 105 -30.91 -33.33 -2.03
C HIS A 105 -32.13 -32.43 -2.24
N CYS A 106 -33.07 -32.41 -1.30
CA CYS A 106 -34.27 -31.58 -1.35
C CYS A 106 -34.02 -30.07 -1.06
N PHE A 107 -32.82 -29.67 -0.68
CA PHE A 107 -32.47 -28.26 -0.57
C PHE A 107 -32.46 -27.54 -1.93
N ASP A 108 -32.23 -28.27 -2.99
CA ASP A 108 -32.27 -27.78 -4.38
C ASP A 108 -33.62 -28.00 -5.09
N ASP A 109 -34.66 -28.37 -4.36
CA ASP A 109 -35.98 -28.66 -4.95
C ASP A 109 -36.59 -27.41 -5.61
N THR A 110 -37.34 -27.65 -6.69
CA THR A 110 -38.03 -26.57 -7.41
C THR A 110 -39.17 -25.95 -6.61
N GLU A 111 -39.76 -26.71 -5.68
CA GLU A 111 -40.88 -26.30 -4.83
C GLU A 111 -40.36 -25.69 -3.52
N ALA A 112 -40.69 -24.43 -3.26
CA ALA A 112 -40.29 -23.77 -2.02
C ALA A 112 -40.73 -24.50 -0.74
N ARG A 113 -41.95 -25.05 -0.75
CA ARG A 113 -42.45 -25.81 0.40
C ARG A 113 -41.67 -27.09 0.64
N VAL A 114 -41.16 -27.74 -0.39
CA VAL A 114 -40.25 -28.90 -0.23
C VAL A 114 -38.92 -28.46 0.39
N ARG A 115 -38.35 -27.35 -0.09
CA ARG A 115 -37.13 -26.81 0.50
C ARG A 115 -37.32 -26.45 1.99
N TYR A 116 -38.47 -25.87 2.33
CA TYR A 116 -38.81 -25.58 3.74
C TYR A 116 -38.88 -26.86 4.58
N TYR A 117 -39.59 -27.88 4.09
CA TYR A 117 -39.66 -29.18 4.78
C TYR A 117 -38.30 -29.86 4.90
N ALA A 118 -37.45 -29.73 3.91
CA ALA A 118 -36.08 -30.23 3.98
C ALA A 118 -35.28 -29.55 5.09
N CYS A 119 -35.40 -28.23 5.20
CA CYS A 119 -34.77 -27.45 6.25
C CYS A 119 -35.27 -27.86 7.64
N GLU A 120 -36.57 -27.94 7.83
CA GLU A 120 -37.20 -28.38 9.09
C GLU A 120 -36.82 -29.81 9.46
N SER A 121 -36.79 -30.71 8.46
CA SER A 121 -36.40 -32.10 8.68
C SER A 121 -34.94 -32.24 9.09
N LEU A 122 -34.04 -31.49 8.45
CA LEU A 122 -32.65 -31.49 8.85
C LEU A 122 -32.49 -30.87 10.25
N TYR A 123 -33.24 -29.84 10.58
CA TYR A 123 -33.26 -29.29 11.94
C TYR A 123 -33.59 -30.35 12.99
N ASN A 124 -34.61 -31.15 12.76
CA ASN A 124 -35.00 -32.20 13.69
C ASN A 124 -33.97 -33.35 13.77
N ILE A 125 -33.36 -33.72 12.65
CA ILE A 125 -32.28 -34.72 12.61
C ILE A 125 -31.08 -34.21 13.39
N VAL A 126 -30.66 -32.98 13.14
CA VAL A 126 -29.53 -32.35 13.83
C VAL A 126 -29.78 -32.22 15.32
N LYS A 127 -31.00 -31.85 15.72
CA LYS A 127 -31.39 -31.74 17.14
C LYS A 127 -31.25 -33.06 17.89
N VAL A 128 -31.53 -34.16 17.22
CA VAL A 128 -31.41 -35.52 17.80
C VAL A 128 -29.96 -35.99 17.79
N ALA A 129 -29.28 -35.86 16.66
CA ALA A 129 -27.92 -36.39 16.46
C ALA A 129 -26.83 -35.55 17.15
N ARG A 130 -27.08 -34.26 17.35
CA ARG A 130 -26.13 -33.32 17.97
C ARG A 130 -24.74 -33.38 17.32
N GLY A 131 -23.69 -33.55 18.09
CA GLY A 131 -22.31 -33.54 17.60
C GLY A 131 -21.97 -34.53 16.49
N ALA A 132 -22.71 -35.62 16.37
CA ALA A 132 -22.50 -36.62 15.30
C ALA A 132 -22.71 -36.03 13.88
N ILE A 133 -23.45 -34.94 13.73
CA ILE A 133 -23.69 -34.31 12.43
C ILE A 133 -22.46 -33.54 11.89
N LEU A 134 -21.46 -33.29 12.70
CA LEU A 134 -20.31 -32.50 12.30
C LEU A 134 -19.49 -33.14 11.18
N LYS A 135 -19.56 -34.45 11.02
CA LYS A 135 -18.97 -35.13 9.88
C LYS A 135 -19.64 -34.74 8.53
N TYR A 136 -20.87 -34.21 8.55
CA TYR A 136 -21.58 -33.68 7.40
C TYR A 136 -21.60 -32.16 7.36
N PHE A 137 -20.83 -31.51 8.21
CA PHE A 137 -20.88 -30.07 8.38
C PHE A 137 -20.69 -29.30 7.07
N ASN A 138 -19.72 -29.71 6.24
CA ASN A 138 -19.44 -29.02 4.99
C ASN A 138 -20.62 -29.06 4.01
N GLN A 139 -21.29 -30.23 3.89
CA GLN A 139 -22.47 -30.37 3.06
C GLN A 139 -23.67 -29.56 3.60
N ILE A 140 -23.85 -29.58 4.93
CA ILE A 140 -24.88 -28.79 5.60
C ILE A 140 -24.63 -27.30 5.43
N PHE A 141 -23.42 -26.85 5.59
CA PHE A 141 -23.04 -25.45 5.42
C PHE A 141 -23.24 -24.97 3.96
N ASP A 142 -22.84 -25.78 2.97
CA ASP A 142 -23.08 -25.46 1.57
C ASP A 142 -24.59 -25.35 1.26
N GLY A 143 -25.40 -26.26 1.83
CA GLY A 143 -26.85 -26.19 1.77
C GLY A 143 -27.41 -24.93 2.44
N LEU A 144 -26.92 -24.56 3.60
CA LEU A 144 -27.29 -23.32 4.29
C LEU A 144 -26.99 -22.08 3.45
N CYS A 145 -25.84 -22.01 2.81
CA CYS A 145 -25.49 -20.91 1.90
C CYS A 145 -26.54 -20.73 0.79
N LYS A 146 -27.05 -21.83 0.23
CA LYS A 146 -28.09 -21.80 -0.78
C LYS A 146 -29.43 -21.32 -0.19
N LEU A 147 -29.83 -21.83 0.97
CA LEU A 147 -31.10 -21.50 1.60
C LEU A 147 -31.15 -20.07 2.15
N PHE A 148 -30.03 -19.52 2.60
CA PHE A 148 -29.93 -18.11 3.00
C PHE A 148 -30.15 -17.14 1.85
N ALA A 149 -29.85 -17.57 0.62
CA ALA A 149 -30.10 -16.82 -0.61
C ALA A 149 -31.47 -17.11 -1.23
N ASP A 150 -32.32 -17.92 -0.61
CA ASP A 150 -33.63 -18.32 -1.14
C ASP A 150 -34.57 -17.12 -1.34
N VAL A 151 -35.42 -17.22 -2.34
CA VAL A 151 -36.45 -16.21 -2.63
C VAL A 151 -37.64 -16.29 -1.67
N ASP A 152 -37.88 -17.45 -1.07
CA ASP A 152 -38.99 -17.70 -0.14
C ASP A 152 -38.59 -17.32 1.31
N THR A 153 -39.40 -16.50 1.95
CA THR A 153 -39.15 -16.01 3.31
C THR A 153 -39.23 -17.11 4.37
N ASP A 154 -40.14 -18.07 4.23
CA ASP A 154 -40.26 -19.19 5.18
C ASP A 154 -39.05 -20.10 5.10
N VAL A 155 -38.53 -20.33 3.90
CA VAL A 155 -37.28 -21.09 3.69
C VAL A 155 -36.09 -20.38 4.37
N LYS A 156 -35.97 -19.08 4.18
CA LYS A 156 -34.91 -18.28 4.85
C LYS A 156 -35.03 -18.38 6.39
N ASN A 157 -36.23 -18.23 6.93
CA ASN A 157 -36.47 -18.31 8.36
C ASN A 157 -36.12 -19.71 8.91
N GLY A 158 -36.48 -20.75 8.19
CA GLY A 158 -36.08 -22.10 8.54
C GLY A 158 -34.56 -22.31 8.51
N ALA A 159 -33.91 -21.75 7.51
CA ALA A 159 -32.44 -21.77 7.40
C ALA A 159 -31.78 -21.04 8.59
N HIS A 160 -32.31 -19.91 9.03
CA HIS A 160 -31.81 -19.20 10.21
C HIS A 160 -31.91 -20.05 11.50
N LEU A 161 -33.00 -20.76 11.68
CA LEU A 161 -33.16 -21.63 12.84
C LEU A 161 -32.17 -22.82 12.81
N LEU A 162 -32.01 -23.42 11.62
CA LEU A 162 -31.03 -24.49 11.43
C LEU A 162 -29.60 -24.01 11.65
N ASP A 163 -29.26 -22.86 11.12
CA ASP A 163 -27.94 -22.24 11.30
C ASP A 163 -27.62 -22.00 12.78
N ARG A 164 -28.58 -21.48 13.52
CA ARG A 164 -28.42 -21.25 14.98
C ARG A 164 -28.15 -22.55 15.71
N LEU A 165 -28.90 -23.59 15.40
CA LEU A 165 -28.71 -24.91 16.03
C LEU A 165 -27.34 -25.49 15.70
N VAL A 166 -26.90 -25.40 14.46
CA VAL A 166 -25.57 -25.91 14.05
C VAL A 166 -24.44 -25.09 14.71
N LYS A 167 -24.61 -23.78 14.85
CA LYS A 167 -23.68 -22.95 15.62
C LYS A 167 -23.57 -23.38 17.09
N ASP A 168 -24.69 -23.64 17.73
CA ASP A 168 -24.68 -24.12 19.12
C ASP A 168 -23.92 -25.46 19.24
N ILE A 169 -24.14 -26.37 18.32
CA ILE A 169 -23.46 -27.66 18.31
C ILE A 169 -21.93 -27.52 18.09
N VAL A 170 -21.53 -26.66 17.16
CA VAL A 170 -20.10 -26.39 16.91
C VAL A 170 -19.46 -25.77 18.15
N THR A 171 -20.15 -24.85 18.81
CA THR A 171 -19.65 -24.17 20.03
C THR A 171 -19.49 -25.16 21.20
N GLU A 172 -20.37 -26.14 21.32
CA GLU A 172 -20.33 -27.15 22.36
C GLU A 172 -19.37 -28.32 22.05
N SER A 173 -18.91 -28.46 20.80
CA SER A 173 -18.10 -29.58 20.34
C SER A 173 -16.62 -29.38 20.66
N GLU A 174 -15.97 -30.44 21.13
CA GLU A 174 -14.52 -30.51 21.32
C GLU A 174 -13.76 -30.96 20.05
N VAL A 175 -14.49 -31.38 19.00
CA VAL A 175 -13.93 -32.05 17.80
C VAL A 175 -14.46 -31.42 16.51
N PHE A 176 -14.39 -30.10 16.40
CA PHE A 176 -14.75 -29.41 15.15
C PHE A 176 -13.51 -29.23 14.27
N ASP A 177 -13.54 -29.73 13.05
CA ASP A 177 -12.44 -29.60 12.09
C ASP A 177 -12.51 -28.27 11.34
N VAL A 178 -11.83 -27.27 11.87
CA VAL A 178 -11.77 -25.92 11.29
C VAL A 178 -11.02 -25.93 9.95
N ASP A 179 -9.99 -26.75 9.80
CA ASP A 179 -9.17 -26.80 8.57
C ASP A 179 -10.00 -27.19 7.36
N MET A 180 -10.97 -28.07 7.52
CA MET A 180 -11.89 -28.47 6.45
C MET A 180 -12.95 -27.41 6.15
N PHE A 181 -13.21 -26.50 7.09
CA PHE A 181 -14.21 -25.45 6.93
C PHE A 181 -13.66 -24.17 6.27
N ILE A 182 -12.41 -23.82 6.51
CA ILE A 182 -11.80 -22.58 5.98
C ILE A 182 -11.95 -22.45 4.46
N PRO A 183 -11.74 -23.47 3.61
CA PRO A 183 -11.97 -23.37 2.16
C PRO A 183 -13.40 -22.99 1.78
N LEU A 184 -14.39 -23.43 2.54
CA LEU A 184 -15.79 -23.04 2.33
C LEU A 184 -16.01 -21.57 2.67
N LEU A 185 -15.43 -21.07 3.75
CA LEU A 185 -15.45 -19.66 4.09
C LEU A 185 -14.84 -18.81 2.98
N GLN A 186 -13.66 -19.17 2.51
CA GLN A 186 -12.96 -18.46 1.43
C GLN A 186 -13.79 -18.42 0.14
N ASN A 187 -14.42 -19.52 -0.21
CA ASN A 187 -15.24 -19.61 -1.43
C ASN A 187 -16.52 -18.77 -1.33
N ASN A 188 -17.16 -18.74 -0.17
CA ASN A 188 -18.44 -18.06 0.02
C ASN A 188 -18.31 -16.58 0.39
N ILE A 189 -17.20 -16.16 1.01
CA ILE A 189 -17.00 -14.78 1.43
C ILE A 189 -16.98 -13.78 0.27
N ARG A 190 -16.62 -14.23 -0.92
CA ARG A 190 -16.54 -13.41 -2.15
C ARG A 190 -17.86 -13.34 -2.92
N LYS A 191 -18.88 -14.09 -2.52
CA LYS A 191 -20.19 -14.07 -3.18
C LYS A 191 -20.86 -12.72 -2.94
N SER A 192 -21.57 -12.23 -3.97
CA SER A 192 -22.22 -10.93 -3.94
C SER A 192 -23.53 -10.89 -3.14
N ASN A 193 -24.12 -12.03 -2.81
CA ASN A 193 -25.39 -12.11 -2.10
C ASN A 193 -25.25 -11.63 -0.65
N PRO A 194 -26.03 -10.62 -0.22
CA PRO A 194 -25.90 -10.05 1.12
C PRO A 194 -26.24 -11.03 2.25
N TYR A 195 -27.18 -11.95 2.02
CA TYR A 195 -27.56 -12.96 3.02
C TYR A 195 -26.43 -13.96 3.27
N ILE A 196 -25.72 -14.37 2.19
CA ILE A 196 -24.53 -15.24 2.32
C ILE A 196 -23.41 -14.52 3.05
N ARG A 197 -23.15 -13.26 2.75
CA ARG A 197 -22.14 -12.44 3.45
C ARG A 197 -22.44 -12.33 4.94
N GLN A 198 -23.71 -12.08 5.28
CA GLN A 198 -24.15 -12.01 6.67
C GLN A 198 -23.98 -13.35 7.39
N LEU A 199 -24.30 -14.46 6.73
CA LEU A 199 -24.04 -15.81 7.23
C LEU A 199 -22.55 -16.03 7.52
N ILE A 200 -21.68 -15.70 6.58
CA ILE A 200 -20.23 -15.89 6.71
C ILE A 200 -19.65 -15.07 7.87
N VAL A 201 -20.00 -13.78 7.99
CA VAL A 201 -19.54 -12.96 9.11
C VAL A 201 -20.02 -13.54 10.44
N GLY A 202 -21.26 -13.97 10.51
CA GLY A 202 -21.82 -14.63 11.70
C GLY A 202 -21.03 -15.87 12.10
N TRP A 203 -20.63 -16.70 11.14
CA TRP A 203 -19.82 -17.88 11.41
C TRP A 203 -18.39 -17.55 11.84
N ILE A 204 -17.75 -16.58 11.21
CA ILE A 204 -16.43 -16.09 11.64
C ILE A 204 -16.48 -15.63 13.09
N THR A 205 -17.49 -14.86 13.46
CA THR A 205 -17.66 -14.35 14.81
C THR A 205 -17.89 -15.48 15.84
N VAL A 206 -18.69 -16.47 15.48
CA VAL A 206 -18.93 -17.64 16.34
C VAL A 206 -17.66 -18.46 16.55
N LEU A 207 -16.94 -18.75 15.50
CA LEU A 207 -15.69 -19.53 15.57
C LEU A 207 -14.62 -18.81 16.39
N ASP A 208 -14.55 -17.50 16.27
CA ASP A 208 -13.64 -16.68 17.06
C ASP A 208 -13.95 -16.73 18.57
N SER A 209 -15.21 -16.93 18.94
CA SER A 209 -15.63 -17.08 20.33
C SER A 209 -15.35 -18.44 20.97
N VAL A 210 -14.96 -19.45 20.17
CA VAL A 210 -14.69 -20.80 20.66
C VAL A 210 -13.25 -20.86 21.19
N PRO A 211 -13.02 -21.16 22.50
CA PRO A 211 -11.69 -21.08 23.11
C PRO A 211 -10.62 -21.99 22.48
N ASP A 212 -11.04 -23.12 21.94
CA ASP A 212 -10.12 -24.13 21.37
C ASP A 212 -9.79 -23.89 19.90
N ILE A 213 -10.33 -22.82 19.29
CA ILE A 213 -10.11 -22.48 17.89
C ILE A 213 -9.28 -21.20 17.80
N GLU A 214 -8.08 -21.33 17.27
CA GLU A 214 -7.14 -20.22 17.02
C GLU A 214 -7.47 -19.55 15.67
N MET A 215 -8.51 -18.71 15.63
CA MET A 215 -8.94 -18.07 14.39
C MET A 215 -7.90 -17.11 13.80
N LEU A 216 -6.98 -16.58 14.61
CA LEU A 216 -5.88 -15.75 14.10
C LEU A 216 -4.97 -16.50 13.13
N ASP A 217 -4.80 -17.81 13.26
CA ASP A 217 -4.00 -18.60 12.33
C ASP A 217 -4.62 -18.67 10.93
N TYR A 218 -5.95 -18.54 10.84
CA TYR A 218 -6.71 -18.56 9.59
C TYR A 218 -7.07 -17.17 9.07
N LEU A 219 -6.81 -16.12 9.83
CA LEU A 219 -7.19 -14.75 9.48
C LEU A 219 -6.69 -14.32 8.10
N PRO A 220 -5.46 -14.64 7.65
CA PRO A 220 -5.00 -14.31 6.31
C PRO A 220 -5.89 -14.87 5.19
N ASP A 221 -6.58 -15.98 5.43
CA ASP A 221 -7.40 -16.64 4.42
C ASP A 221 -8.71 -15.92 4.12
N PHE A 222 -9.25 -15.18 5.08
CA PHE A 222 -10.54 -14.48 4.94
C PHE A 222 -10.49 -12.97 5.22
N LEU A 223 -9.35 -12.42 5.60
CA LEU A 223 -9.19 -11.00 5.93
C LEU A 223 -9.59 -10.08 4.76
N ASP A 224 -9.18 -10.43 3.56
CA ASP A 224 -9.53 -9.68 2.33
C ASP A 224 -11.05 -9.58 2.15
N GLY A 225 -11.75 -10.69 2.35
CA GLY A 225 -13.21 -10.73 2.29
C GLY A 225 -13.88 -9.85 3.34
N LEU A 226 -13.37 -9.82 4.57
CA LEU A 226 -13.88 -8.95 5.63
C LEU A 226 -13.68 -7.46 5.29
N PHE A 227 -12.52 -7.09 4.77
CA PHE A 227 -12.28 -5.72 4.31
C PHE A 227 -13.22 -5.33 3.17
N ASN A 228 -13.47 -6.22 2.22
CA ASN A 228 -14.40 -5.96 1.13
C ASN A 228 -15.84 -5.73 1.63
N MET A 229 -16.22 -6.36 2.73
CA MET A 229 -17.54 -6.17 3.36
C MET A 229 -17.69 -4.79 4.02
N LEU A 230 -16.62 -4.07 4.32
CA LEU A 230 -16.72 -2.67 4.78
C LEU A 230 -17.29 -1.73 3.72
N SER A 231 -17.25 -2.13 2.46
CA SER A 231 -17.81 -1.40 1.31
C SER A 231 -19.19 -1.91 0.88
N ASP A 232 -19.81 -2.80 1.65
CA ASP A 232 -21.10 -3.41 1.30
C ASP A 232 -22.23 -2.36 1.27
N GLY A 233 -23.20 -2.54 0.39
CA GLY A 233 -24.41 -1.70 0.33
C GLY A 233 -25.29 -1.82 1.58
N ASN A 234 -25.25 -2.96 2.25
CA ASN A 234 -26.02 -3.21 3.47
C ASN A 234 -25.27 -2.74 4.71
N ARG A 235 -25.89 -1.84 5.47
CA ARG A 235 -25.31 -1.27 6.71
C ARG A 235 -25.02 -2.34 7.77
N GLU A 236 -25.87 -3.33 7.93
CA GLU A 236 -25.68 -4.38 8.94
C GLU A 236 -24.42 -5.22 8.63
N ILE A 237 -24.18 -5.51 7.36
CA ILE A 237 -22.98 -6.24 6.91
C ILE A 237 -21.73 -5.39 7.17
N ARG A 238 -21.75 -4.10 6.84
CA ARG A 238 -20.64 -3.19 7.14
C ARG A 238 -20.32 -3.15 8.63
N GLN A 239 -21.33 -3.02 9.48
CA GLN A 239 -21.16 -2.98 10.94
C GLN A 239 -20.63 -4.32 11.48
N ALA A 240 -21.15 -5.43 11.00
CA ALA A 240 -20.68 -6.76 11.41
C ALA A 240 -19.22 -6.99 11.02
N ALA A 241 -18.83 -6.61 9.79
CA ALA A 241 -17.44 -6.70 9.33
C ALA A 241 -16.51 -5.79 10.14
N ASP A 242 -16.91 -4.56 10.40
CA ASP A 242 -16.15 -3.61 11.22
C ASP A 242 -15.95 -4.13 12.65
N SER A 243 -16.98 -4.67 13.26
CA SER A 243 -16.90 -5.28 14.59
C SER A 243 -15.97 -6.48 14.62
N ALA A 244 -16.05 -7.36 13.63
CA ALA A 244 -15.17 -8.52 13.50
C ALA A 244 -13.71 -8.11 13.33
N LEU A 245 -13.44 -7.16 12.44
CA LEU A 245 -12.09 -6.63 12.21
C LEU A 245 -11.53 -5.95 13.46
N SER A 246 -12.32 -5.18 14.17
CA SER A 246 -11.90 -4.53 15.41
C SER A 246 -11.54 -5.55 16.50
N GLU A 247 -12.31 -6.62 16.61
CA GLU A 247 -12.04 -7.70 17.55
C GLU A 247 -10.74 -8.44 17.20
N PHE A 248 -10.55 -8.83 15.94
CA PHE A 248 -9.30 -9.46 15.49
C PHE A 248 -8.08 -8.57 15.71
N LEU A 249 -8.19 -7.28 15.46
CA LEU A 249 -7.09 -6.35 15.72
C LEU A 249 -6.76 -6.27 17.21
N ARG A 250 -7.79 -6.25 18.06
CA ARG A 250 -7.61 -6.28 19.51
C ARG A 250 -6.91 -7.57 19.97
N GLU A 251 -7.28 -8.71 19.43
CA GLU A 251 -6.65 -9.99 19.71
C GLU A 251 -5.19 -10.04 19.24
N ILE A 252 -4.91 -9.52 18.05
CA ILE A 252 -3.54 -9.40 17.53
C ILE A 252 -2.67 -8.58 18.49
N LYS A 253 -3.21 -7.47 19.03
CA LYS A 253 -2.50 -6.63 19.99
C LYS A 253 -2.20 -7.32 21.32
N SER A 254 -3.07 -8.21 21.74
CA SER A 254 -2.95 -8.93 23.02
C SER A 254 -2.20 -10.27 22.92
N THR A 255 -2.05 -10.81 21.70
CA THR A 255 -1.43 -12.12 21.48
C THR A 255 0.04 -11.94 21.06
N PRO A 256 1.02 -12.43 21.84
CA PRO A 256 2.42 -12.37 21.44
C PRO A 256 2.70 -13.32 20.26
N PHE A 257 3.63 -12.91 19.39
CA PHE A 257 4.17 -13.72 18.30
C PHE A 257 3.20 -14.12 17.19
N VAL A 258 2.15 -13.33 16.93
CA VAL A 258 1.31 -13.51 15.74
C VAL A 258 2.16 -13.25 14.49
N ASP A 259 2.05 -14.14 13.50
CA ASP A 259 2.69 -13.92 12.20
C ASP A 259 1.90 -12.90 11.39
N LEU A 260 2.40 -11.69 11.31
CA LEU A 260 1.78 -10.57 10.60
C LEU A 260 2.07 -10.57 9.10
N GLY A 261 3.13 -11.26 8.67
CA GLY A 261 3.62 -11.24 7.29
C GLY A 261 2.58 -11.58 6.23
N PRO A 262 1.82 -12.69 6.35
CA PRO A 262 0.83 -13.08 5.34
C PRO A 262 -0.30 -12.07 5.11
N MET A 263 -0.55 -11.20 6.09
CA MET A 263 -1.62 -10.18 6.03
C MET A 263 -1.17 -8.86 5.40
N VAL A 264 0.12 -8.61 5.29
CA VAL A 264 0.65 -7.31 4.81
C VAL A 264 0.16 -6.99 3.41
N HIS A 265 0.20 -7.92 2.47
CA HIS A 265 -0.26 -7.71 1.09
C HIS A 265 -1.74 -7.32 1.03
N ILE A 266 -2.55 -7.94 1.87
CA ILE A 266 -3.99 -7.66 1.97
C ILE A 266 -4.21 -6.23 2.43
N LEU A 267 -3.52 -5.82 3.50
CA LEU A 267 -3.63 -4.47 4.05
C LEU A 267 -3.16 -3.39 3.06
N VAL A 268 -2.05 -3.64 2.39
CA VAL A 268 -1.51 -2.72 1.37
C VAL A 268 -2.51 -2.54 0.22
N ALA A 269 -3.10 -3.62 -0.26
CA ALA A 269 -4.14 -3.56 -1.29
C ALA A 269 -5.38 -2.80 -0.83
N GLN A 270 -5.84 -3.01 0.39
CA GLN A 270 -7.02 -2.37 0.94
C GLN A 270 -6.82 -0.87 1.25
N CYS A 271 -5.59 -0.43 1.47
CA CYS A 271 -5.27 1.01 1.55
C CYS A 271 -5.56 1.78 0.25
N GLN A 272 -5.72 1.08 -0.87
CA GLN A 272 -6.06 1.65 -2.17
C GLN A 272 -7.54 1.49 -2.55
N SER A 273 -8.38 1.03 -1.64
CA SER A 273 -9.82 0.87 -1.86
C SER A 273 -10.48 2.21 -2.22
N LYS A 274 -11.53 2.15 -3.03
CA LYS A 274 -12.33 3.34 -3.38
C LYS A 274 -13.10 3.89 -2.18
N GLU A 275 -13.43 3.03 -1.22
CA GLU A 275 -14.21 3.39 -0.05
C GLU A 275 -13.34 3.91 1.11
N ARG A 276 -13.68 5.10 1.60
CA ARG A 276 -12.90 5.77 2.64
C ARG A 276 -12.79 4.97 3.95
N PHE A 277 -13.85 4.32 4.38
CA PHE A 277 -13.83 3.55 5.63
C PHE A 277 -12.93 2.32 5.51
N THR A 278 -12.91 1.68 4.35
CA THR A 278 -12.00 0.58 4.07
C THR A 278 -10.55 1.04 4.11
N ARG A 279 -10.24 2.18 3.47
CA ARG A 279 -8.89 2.76 3.52
C ARG A 279 -8.48 3.14 4.94
N LEU A 280 -9.38 3.77 5.70
CA LEU A 280 -9.10 4.17 7.08
C LEU A 280 -8.81 2.95 7.97
N THR A 281 -9.61 1.93 7.88
CA THR A 281 -9.42 0.69 8.64
C THR A 281 -8.11 0.01 8.25
N ALA A 282 -7.82 -0.09 6.95
CA ALA A 282 -6.56 -0.66 6.46
C ALA A 282 -5.34 0.16 6.93
N ALA A 283 -5.39 1.48 6.86
CA ALA A 283 -4.33 2.35 7.35
C ALA A 283 -4.11 2.20 8.86
N THR A 284 -5.16 2.07 9.63
CA THR A 284 -5.09 1.81 11.08
C THR A 284 -4.43 0.47 11.38
N TRP A 285 -4.77 -0.55 10.63
CA TRP A 285 -4.11 -1.86 10.73
C TRP A 285 -2.63 -1.80 10.36
N VAL A 286 -2.28 -1.08 9.32
CA VAL A 286 -0.88 -0.87 8.93
C VAL A 286 -0.10 -0.18 10.04
N LEU A 287 -0.66 0.88 10.64
CA LEU A 287 -0.05 1.56 11.78
C LEU A 287 0.20 0.60 12.96
N ASP A 288 -0.81 -0.16 13.34
CA ASP A 288 -0.69 -1.12 14.43
C ASP A 288 0.32 -2.24 14.11
N PHE A 289 0.39 -2.69 12.87
CA PHE A 289 1.38 -3.68 12.43
C PHE A 289 2.81 -3.15 12.52
N VAL A 290 3.04 -1.91 12.14
CA VAL A 290 4.36 -1.27 12.29
C VAL A 290 4.77 -1.23 13.76
N VAL A 291 3.86 -0.85 14.65
CA VAL A 291 4.11 -0.77 16.09
C VAL A 291 4.37 -2.15 16.71
N LEU A 292 3.59 -3.15 16.33
CA LEU A 292 3.64 -4.50 16.90
C LEU A 292 4.74 -5.39 16.28
N GLY A 293 4.86 -5.32 14.95
CA GLY A 293 5.74 -6.21 14.19
C GLY A 293 7.21 -5.86 14.29
N LYS A 294 7.53 -4.58 14.40
CA LYS A 294 8.89 -4.07 14.48
C LYS A 294 9.82 -4.72 13.42
N GLU A 295 10.97 -5.21 13.82
CA GLU A 295 11.96 -5.83 12.91
C GLU A 295 11.48 -7.12 12.24
N ARG A 296 10.45 -7.77 12.75
CA ARG A 296 9.84 -8.97 12.12
C ARG A 296 9.24 -8.67 10.74
N LEU A 297 8.90 -7.40 10.47
CA LEU A 297 8.33 -6.94 9.21
C LEU A 297 9.37 -6.38 8.23
N VAL A 298 10.65 -6.57 8.49
CA VAL A 298 11.73 -6.01 7.65
C VAL A 298 11.58 -6.33 6.17
N ARG A 299 11.12 -7.52 5.84
CA ARG A 299 10.89 -7.97 4.45
C ARG A 299 9.76 -7.19 3.76
N PHE A 300 8.87 -6.59 4.52
CA PHE A 300 7.68 -5.89 4.04
C PHE A 300 7.78 -4.37 4.14
N TYR A 301 8.91 -3.84 4.61
CA TYR A 301 9.07 -2.39 4.81
C TYR A 301 8.81 -1.58 3.54
N ALA A 302 9.25 -2.07 2.38
CA ALA A 302 9.02 -1.39 1.11
C ALA A 302 7.53 -1.34 0.73
N GLU A 303 6.81 -2.43 0.91
CA GLU A 303 5.37 -2.48 0.63
C GLU A 303 4.58 -1.62 1.62
N LEU A 304 4.89 -1.72 2.91
CA LEU A 304 4.28 -0.90 3.95
C LEU A 304 4.52 0.59 3.69
N LEU A 305 5.75 0.95 3.35
CA LEU A 305 6.07 2.34 3.01
C LEU A 305 5.27 2.84 1.82
N GLY A 306 5.14 2.05 0.77
CA GLY A 306 4.33 2.42 -0.39
C GLY A 306 2.87 2.73 -0.04
N ALA A 307 2.25 1.89 0.78
CA ALA A 307 0.90 2.11 1.29
C ALA A 307 0.81 3.37 2.18
N ILE A 308 1.76 3.53 3.10
CA ILE A 308 1.83 4.67 4.01
C ILE A 308 1.99 5.98 3.24
N LEU A 309 2.89 6.04 2.27
CA LEU A 309 3.13 7.22 1.44
C LEU A 309 1.89 7.61 0.62
N THR A 310 1.09 6.63 0.21
CA THR A 310 -0.21 6.89 -0.42
C THR A 310 -1.20 7.47 0.59
N CYS A 311 -1.27 6.94 1.79
CA CYS A 311 -2.18 7.40 2.85
C CYS A 311 -1.93 8.84 3.29
N ILE A 312 -0.68 9.29 3.38
CA ILE A 312 -0.34 10.67 3.80
C ILE A 312 -0.84 11.74 2.82
N SER A 313 -1.18 11.35 1.60
CA SER A 313 -1.75 12.22 0.57
C SER A 313 -3.22 11.93 0.27
N ASP A 314 -3.90 11.17 1.12
CA ASP A 314 -5.31 10.83 0.94
C ASP A 314 -6.21 12.07 0.97
N ALA A 315 -7.34 12.00 0.28
CA ALA A 315 -8.35 13.07 0.29
C ALA A 315 -8.95 13.27 1.69
N GLU A 316 -9.03 12.20 2.49
CA GLU A 316 -9.63 12.21 3.82
C GLU A 316 -8.59 12.56 4.92
N GLY A 317 -8.91 13.57 5.74
CA GLY A 317 -8.02 14.05 6.80
C GLY A 317 -7.66 13.00 7.85
N GLU A 318 -8.60 12.15 8.22
CA GLU A 318 -8.39 11.08 9.19
C GLU A 318 -7.37 10.05 8.68
N ILE A 319 -7.45 9.70 7.39
CA ILE A 319 -6.51 8.76 6.76
C ILE A 319 -5.12 9.39 6.70
N ARG A 320 -5.02 10.69 6.35
CA ARG A 320 -3.73 11.40 6.37
C ARG A 320 -3.07 11.36 7.73
N LEU A 321 -3.82 11.63 8.81
CA LEU A 321 -3.29 11.59 10.17
C LEU A 321 -2.74 10.21 10.54
N VAL A 322 -3.47 9.16 10.24
CA VAL A 322 -3.02 7.78 10.48
C VAL A 322 -1.79 7.46 9.64
N GLY A 323 -1.79 7.86 8.38
CA GLY A 323 -0.65 7.70 7.47
C GLY A 323 0.60 8.44 7.96
N GLU A 324 0.47 9.68 8.43
CA GLU A 324 1.57 10.46 8.98
C GLU A 324 2.17 9.80 10.23
N ARG A 325 1.34 9.29 11.12
CA ARG A 325 1.79 8.54 12.31
C ARG A 325 2.51 7.25 11.93
N ALA A 326 1.93 6.49 11.01
CA ALA A 326 2.56 5.26 10.49
C ALA A 326 3.90 5.56 9.82
N ASN A 327 3.99 6.64 9.06
CA ASN A 327 5.24 7.09 8.43
C ASN A 327 6.31 7.44 9.48
N ALA A 328 5.95 8.19 10.50
CA ALA A 328 6.87 8.55 11.59
C ALA A 328 7.37 7.31 12.35
N ASP A 329 6.47 6.37 12.66
CA ASP A 329 6.81 5.15 13.38
C ASP A 329 7.69 4.22 12.54
N LEU A 330 7.39 4.05 11.26
CA LEU A 330 8.22 3.24 10.36
C LEU A 330 9.59 3.88 10.13
N LEU A 331 9.66 5.19 9.97
CA LEU A 331 10.91 5.93 9.83
C LEU A 331 11.80 5.74 11.07
N ALA A 332 11.22 5.89 12.26
CA ALA A 332 11.92 5.67 13.52
C ALA A 332 12.38 4.22 13.66
N LEU A 333 11.56 3.26 13.26
CA LEU A 333 11.86 1.84 13.29
C LEU A 333 13.04 1.49 12.37
N VAL A 334 13.01 1.96 11.13
CA VAL A 334 14.09 1.74 10.17
C VAL A 334 15.37 2.43 10.65
N LYS A 335 15.28 3.63 11.21
CA LYS A 335 16.42 4.35 11.78
C LYS A 335 17.06 3.59 12.94
N ALA A 336 16.26 2.95 13.78
CA ALA A 336 16.72 2.18 14.94
C ALA A 336 17.17 0.75 14.58
N THR A 337 16.80 0.22 13.43
CA THR A 337 17.14 -1.14 12.99
C THR A 337 18.67 -1.31 12.94
N THR A 338 19.19 -2.35 13.58
CA THR A 338 20.60 -2.69 13.60
C THR A 338 20.87 -3.90 12.70
N GLY A 339 22.12 -4.06 12.26
CA GLY A 339 22.54 -5.18 11.43
C GLY A 339 22.67 -4.85 9.95
N ASP A 340 22.98 -5.87 9.16
CA ASP A 340 23.16 -5.75 7.72
C ASP A 340 21.84 -6.02 6.99
N VAL A 341 20.97 -5.02 7.04
CA VAL A 341 19.68 -5.05 6.35
C VAL A 341 19.83 -4.47 4.95
N ASP A 342 19.29 -5.18 3.97
CA ASP A 342 19.20 -4.71 2.60
C ASP A 342 18.02 -3.73 2.45
N PHE A 343 18.34 -2.46 2.24
CA PHE A 343 17.35 -1.40 1.99
C PHE A 343 17.13 -1.10 0.50
N LEU A 344 17.72 -1.87 -0.42
CA LEU A 344 17.54 -1.66 -1.87
C LEU A 344 16.06 -1.69 -2.31
N PRO A 345 15.21 -2.60 -1.82
CA PRO A 345 13.78 -2.58 -2.15
C PRO A 345 13.10 -1.30 -1.68
N LEU A 346 13.48 -0.78 -0.51
CA LEU A 346 12.96 0.46 0.05
C LEU A 346 13.37 1.66 -0.81
N ILE A 347 14.62 1.72 -1.20
CA ILE A 347 15.16 2.76 -2.09
C ILE A 347 14.44 2.74 -3.44
N ALA A 348 14.23 1.56 -4.03
CA ALA A 348 13.49 1.42 -5.28
C ALA A 348 12.05 1.93 -5.16
N LYS A 349 11.39 1.67 -4.06
CA LYS A 349 10.04 2.18 -3.79
C LYS A 349 10.03 3.70 -3.64
N LEU A 350 10.97 4.26 -2.92
CA LEU A 350 11.12 5.70 -2.76
C LEU A 350 11.37 6.40 -4.10
N ASN A 351 12.17 5.79 -4.97
CA ASN A 351 12.42 6.33 -6.31
C ASN A 351 11.13 6.44 -7.14
N VAL A 352 10.24 5.47 -7.03
CA VAL A 352 8.91 5.52 -7.67
C VAL A 352 8.05 6.65 -7.06
N GLU A 353 8.05 6.79 -5.75
CA GLU A 353 7.21 7.77 -5.06
C GLU A 353 7.70 9.23 -5.19
N LEU A 354 8.95 9.43 -5.56
CA LEU A 354 9.50 10.77 -5.87
C LEU A 354 8.79 11.47 -7.04
N VAL A 355 8.17 10.72 -7.95
CA VAL A 355 7.39 11.26 -9.07
C VAL A 355 5.88 11.26 -8.82
N SER A 356 5.45 11.02 -7.59
CA SER A 356 4.05 11.09 -7.18
C SER A 356 3.44 12.45 -7.52
N THR A 357 2.16 12.47 -7.85
CA THR A 357 1.40 13.70 -8.10
C THR A 357 1.20 14.55 -6.85
N TYR A 358 1.41 13.98 -5.66
CA TYR A 358 1.14 14.61 -4.37
C TYR A 358 2.40 15.14 -3.70
N ILE A 359 2.37 16.41 -3.33
CA ILE A 359 3.49 17.09 -2.65
C ILE A 359 3.88 16.40 -1.32
N PRO A 360 2.96 16.05 -0.41
CA PRO A 360 3.33 15.39 0.84
C PRO A 360 4.06 14.06 0.63
N THR A 361 3.68 13.28 -0.37
CA THR A 361 4.34 12.03 -0.72
C THR A 361 5.77 12.27 -1.21
N ARG A 362 5.98 13.28 -2.06
CA ARG A 362 7.33 13.63 -2.53
C ARG A 362 8.23 14.13 -1.41
N LEU A 363 7.71 14.98 -0.51
CA LEU A 363 8.45 15.47 0.66
C LEU A 363 8.83 14.31 1.61
N ALA A 364 7.90 13.42 1.89
CA ALA A 364 8.17 12.26 2.72
C ALA A 364 9.22 11.34 2.08
N SER A 365 9.15 11.11 0.77
CA SER A 365 10.13 10.30 0.05
C SER A 365 11.54 10.88 0.13
N LEU A 366 11.69 12.19 -0.02
CA LEU A 366 12.96 12.89 0.14
C LEU A 366 13.48 12.79 1.58
N THR A 367 12.63 12.92 2.57
CA THR A 367 12.98 12.75 3.98
C THR A 367 13.51 11.35 4.27
N TRP A 368 12.86 10.33 3.71
CA TRP A 368 13.32 8.95 3.80
C TRP A 368 14.69 8.74 3.16
N ILE A 369 14.91 9.27 1.96
CA ILE A 369 16.20 9.18 1.28
C ILE A 369 17.28 9.89 2.10
N SER A 370 17.00 11.05 2.66
CA SER A 370 17.91 11.77 3.53
C SER A 370 18.33 10.95 4.76
N MET A 371 17.37 10.29 5.40
CA MET A 371 17.63 9.39 6.54
C MET A 371 18.48 8.18 6.13
N LEU A 372 18.17 7.57 5.00
CA LEU A 372 18.92 6.41 4.49
C LEU A 372 20.35 6.78 4.08
N LEU A 373 20.57 8.00 3.60
CA LEU A 373 21.92 8.53 3.33
C LEU A 373 22.78 8.58 4.58
N GLU A 374 22.19 8.96 5.71
CA GLU A 374 22.92 8.95 6.99
C GLU A 374 23.20 7.52 7.47
N LYS A 375 22.24 6.61 7.28
CA LYS A 375 22.31 5.25 7.83
C LYS A 375 23.13 4.28 6.99
N LYS A 376 22.95 4.29 5.67
CA LYS A 376 23.58 3.35 4.72
C LYS A 376 24.01 4.06 3.44
N PRO A 377 24.99 4.97 3.52
CA PRO A 377 25.43 5.77 2.37
C PRO A 377 25.92 4.92 1.20
N THR A 378 26.55 3.77 1.47
CA THR A 378 27.07 2.87 0.44
C THR A 378 25.96 2.22 -0.41
N GLN A 379 24.84 1.84 0.20
CA GLN A 379 23.70 1.28 -0.55
C GLN A 379 23.06 2.33 -1.47
N LEU A 380 22.92 3.57 -0.99
CA LEU A 380 22.39 4.65 -1.83
C LEU A 380 23.35 5.04 -2.95
N SER A 381 24.65 5.11 -2.68
CA SER A 381 25.65 5.39 -3.72
C SER A 381 25.64 4.33 -4.83
N SER A 382 25.39 3.06 -4.50
CA SER A 382 25.25 2.00 -5.50
C SER A 382 24.04 2.18 -6.42
N GLN A 383 23.02 2.91 -5.97
CA GLN A 383 21.79 3.21 -6.73
C GLN A 383 21.77 4.62 -7.35
N LEU A 384 22.89 5.32 -7.34
CA LEU A 384 22.99 6.69 -7.83
C LEU A 384 22.49 6.82 -9.28
N SER A 385 22.85 5.91 -10.15
CA SER A 385 22.44 5.93 -11.57
C SER A 385 20.93 5.82 -11.77
N ALA A 386 20.24 5.15 -10.86
CA ALA A 386 18.77 5.01 -10.88
C ALA A 386 18.07 6.21 -10.21
N LEU A 387 18.63 6.75 -9.14
CA LEU A 387 18.05 7.85 -8.36
C LEU A 387 18.28 9.22 -9.01
N LEU A 388 19.44 9.44 -9.59
CA LEU A 388 19.85 10.76 -10.08
C LEU A 388 18.90 11.36 -11.12
N PRO A 389 18.41 10.63 -12.13
CA PRO A 389 17.45 11.18 -13.10
C PRO A 389 16.16 11.65 -12.44
N THR A 390 15.66 10.92 -11.46
CA THR A 390 14.43 11.25 -10.73
C THR A 390 14.63 12.46 -9.82
N LEU A 391 15.74 12.52 -9.10
CA LEU A 391 16.10 13.67 -8.27
C LEU A 391 16.28 14.94 -9.10
N LEU A 392 16.93 14.85 -10.25
CA LEU A 392 17.08 15.98 -11.17
C LEU A 392 15.76 16.47 -11.72
N LYS A 393 14.87 15.56 -12.10
CA LYS A 393 13.51 15.91 -12.54
C LYS A 393 12.74 16.63 -11.43
N THR A 394 12.95 16.25 -10.18
CA THR A 394 12.31 16.87 -9.01
C THR A 394 12.80 18.31 -8.76
N LEU A 395 13.91 18.74 -9.34
CA LEU A 395 14.33 20.16 -9.31
C LEU A 395 13.35 21.08 -10.06
N SER A 396 12.58 20.54 -11.00
CA SER A 396 11.51 21.26 -11.72
C SER A 396 10.17 21.24 -10.98
N ASP A 397 10.13 20.79 -9.74
CA ASP A 397 8.90 20.68 -8.94
C ASP A 397 8.21 22.03 -8.74
N THR A 398 6.89 22.01 -8.65
CA THR A 398 6.08 23.20 -8.39
C THR A 398 6.24 23.75 -6.98
N SER A 399 6.64 22.90 -6.02
CA SER A 399 6.84 23.25 -4.61
C SER A 399 8.28 23.63 -4.31
N ASP A 400 8.49 24.82 -3.78
CA ASP A 400 9.81 25.27 -3.35
C ASP A 400 10.37 24.44 -2.20
N GLN A 401 9.50 23.90 -1.35
CA GLN A 401 9.91 23.01 -0.25
C GLN A 401 10.49 21.70 -0.80
N VAL A 402 9.85 21.12 -1.82
CA VAL A 402 10.35 19.91 -2.48
C VAL A 402 11.72 20.18 -3.13
N VAL A 403 11.86 21.28 -3.84
CA VAL A 403 13.14 21.66 -4.48
C VAL A 403 14.23 21.87 -3.42
N SER A 404 13.94 22.57 -2.33
CA SER A 404 14.91 22.81 -1.26
C SER A 404 15.37 21.51 -0.60
N LEU A 405 14.44 20.64 -0.24
CA LEU A 405 14.75 19.34 0.37
C LEU A 405 15.51 18.43 -0.60
N ASN A 406 15.13 18.44 -1.88
CA ASN A 406 15.85 17.69 -2.92
C ASN A 406 17.30 18.15 -3.07
N LEU A 407 17.55 19.47 -3.01
CA LEU A 407 18.92 20.00 -3.04
C LEU A 407 19.72 19.56 -1.83
N GLU A 408 19.12 19.49 -0.65
CA GLU A 408 19.77 18.93 0.54
C GLU A 408 20.14 17.46 0.36
N VAL A 409 19.25 16.67 -0.23
CA VAL A 409 19.50 15.25 -0.55
C VAL A 409 20.65 15.13 -1.56
N LEU A 410 20.62 15.90 -2.64
CA LEU A 410 21.69 15.92 -3.65
C LEU A 410 23.04 16.33 -3.05
N ALA A 411 23.06 17.35 -2.19
CA ALA A 411 24.26 17.78 -1.51
C ALA A 411 24.83 16.70 -0.58
N ARG A 412 24.01 16.08 0.25
CA ARG A 412 24.42 14.98 1.12
C ARG A 412 24.89 13.76 0.32
N LEU A 413 24.22 13.45 -0.77
CA LEU A 413 24.65 12.39 -1.67
C LEU A 413 26.04 12.71 -2.23
N SER A 414 26.26 13.94 -2.67
CA SER A 414 27.51 14.40 -3.25
C SER A 414 28.69 14.35 -2.28
N THR A 415 28.48 14.55 -0.98
CA THR A 415 29.55 14.46 0.04
C THR A 415 30.12 13.05 0.20
N ASN A 416 29.35 12.04 -0.16
CA ASN A 416 29.76 10.62 -0.06
C ASN A 416 30.30 10.07 -1.40
N LEU A 417 30.39 10.90 -2.43
CA LEU A 417 30.83 10.50 -3.76
C LEU A 417 32.31 10.77 -3.97
N THR A 418 32.90 10.04 -4.90
CA THR A 418 34.22 10.36 -5.44
C THR A 418 34.19 11.68 -6.24
N GLN A 419 35.34 12.30 -6.45
CA GLN A 419 35.44 13.53 -7.25
C GLN A 419 34.84 13.37 -8.66
N LEU A 420 34.99 12.19 -9.26
CA LEU A 420 34.43 11.88 -10.57
C LEU A 420 32.91 11.81 -10.55
N GLU A 421 32.34 11.16 -9.55
CA GLU A 421 30.88 11.04 -9.39
C GLU A 421 30.26 12.40 -9.07
N PHE A 422 30.89 13.19 -8.23
CA PHE A 422 30.50 14.57 -7.95
C PHE A 422 30.44 15.42 -9.21
N SER A 423 31.45 15.33 -10.06
CA SER A 423 31.49 16.03 -11.35
C SER A 423 30.32 15.57 -12.27
N LYS A 424 29.97 14.29 -12.27
CA LYS A 424 28.82 13.77 -13.04
C LYS A 424 27.50 14.34 -12.58
N VAL A 425 27.31 14.49 -11.25
CA VAL A 425 26.08 15.09 -10.70
C VAL A 425 25.94 16.55 -11.17
N LEU A 426 27.00 17.34 -11.04
CA LEU A 426 26.99 18.73 -11.48
C LEU A 426 26.86 18.86 -13.00
N GLN A 427 27.49 17.98 -13.77
CA GLN A 427 27.31 17.91 -15.21
C GLN A 427 25.85 17.65 -15.59
N ALA A 428 25.18 16.75 -14.87
CA ALA A 428 23.77 16.46 -15.09
C ALA A 428 22.87 17.67 -14.75
N VAL A 429 23.21 18.45 -13.74
CA VAL A 429 22.51 19.73 -13.41
C VAL A 429 22.67 20.74 -14.55
N ILE A 430 23.87 20.91 -15.10
CA ILE A 430 24.12 21.79 -16.24
C ILE A 430 23.34 21.33 -17.45
N GLN A 431 23.32 20.03 -17.73
CA GLN A 431 22.56 19.47 -18.84
C GLN A 431 21.05 19.66 -18.67
N LEU A 432 20.56 19.57 -17.45
CA LEU A 432 19.16 19.86 -17.12
C LEU A 432 18.82 21.33 -17.45
N PHE A 433 19.67 22.27 -17.06
CA PHE A 433 19.48 23.69 -17.39
C PHE A 433 19.55 23.96 -18.90
N ALA A 434 20.38 23.21 -19.64
CA ALA A 434 20.44 23.31 -21.09
C ALA A 434 19.15 22.82 -21.77
N THR A 435 18.49 21.81 -21.21
CA THR A 435 17.26 21.24 -21.76
C THR A 435 16.00 21.96 -21.27
N ASP A 436 16.04 22.57 -20.10
CA ASP A 436 14.90 23.30 -19.49
C ASP A 436 15.27 24.75 -19.17
N ALA A 437 15.15 25.60 -20.20
CA ALA A 437 15.42 27.04 -20.08
C ALA A 437 14.53 27.74 -19.04
N ARG A 438 13.29 27.26 -18.82
CA ARG A 438 12.38 27.84 -17.82
C ARG A 438 12.85 27.53 -16.40
N LEU A 439 13.40 26.37 -16.17
CA LEU A 439 13.98 26.02 -14.89
C LEU A 439 15.19 26.92 -14.59
N LEU A 440 16.06 27.10 -15.55
CA LEU A 440 17.23 28.00 -15.41
C LEU A 440 16.78 29.42 -15.08
N GLU A 441 15.83 29.97 -15.82
CA GLU A 441 15.33 31.33 -15.64
C GLU A 441 14.68 31.53 -14.27
N LYS A 442 13.81 30.59 -13.86
CA LYS A 442 13.02 30.75 -12.63
C LYS A 442 13.77 30.35 -11.36
N ARG A 443 14.59 29.32 -11.45
CA ARG A 443 15.21 28.67 -10.27
C ARG A 443 16.70 28.42 -10.39
N GLY A 444 17.33 28.69 -11.51
CA GLY A 444 18.74 28.44 -11.72
C GLY A 444 19.61 29.09 -10.62
N SER A 445 19.34 30.36 -10.34
CA SER A 445 20.05 31.09 -9.27
C SER A 445 19.82 30.46 -7.88
N LEU A 446 18.58 30.10 -7.56
CA LEU A 446 18.24 29.45 -6.27
C LEU A 446 18.95 28.10 -6.13
N ILE A 447 18.93 27.28 -7.16
CA ILE A 447 19.57 25.96 -7.16
C ILE A 447 21.08 26.08 -6.96
N VAL A 448 21.74 26.93 -7.72
CA VAL A 448 23.20 27.14 -7.64
C VAL A 448 23.59 27.69 -6.27
N ARG A 449 22.86 28.70 -5.76
CA ARG A 449 23.10 29.28 -4.45
C ARG A 449 22.94 28.27 -3.32
N LYS A 450 21.86 27.48 -3.37
CA LYS A 450 21.62 26.45 -2.35
C LYS A 450 22.72 25.37 -2.37
N LEU A 451 23.16 24.95 -3.55
CA LEU A 451 24.29 24.03 -3.69
C LEU A 451 25.57 24.63 -3.10
N CYS A 452 25.84 25.92 -3.35
CA CYS A 452 27.00 26.62 -2.79
C CYS A 452 26.93 26.81 -1.27
N THR A 453 25.72 26.86 -0.71
CA THR A 453 25.52 26.91 0.75
C THR A 453 25.82 25.56 1.41
N LEU A 454 25.42 24.46 0.74
CA LEU A 454 25.51 23.11 1.28
C LEU A 454 26.84 22.43 0.99
N LEU A 455 27.50 22.83 -0.09
CA LEU A 455 28.76 22.28 -0.58
C LEU A 455 29.80 23.37 -0.75
N ASP A 456 31.05 23.01 -1.03
CA ASP A 456 32.12 23.98 -1.28
C ASP A 456 31.89 24.75 -2.60
N ALA A 457 31.63 26.04 -2.48
CA ALA A 457 31.33 26.90 -3.62
C ALA A 457 32.47 26.95 -4.66
N LYS A 458 33.72 26.94 -4.20
CA LYS A 458 34.90 26.92 -5.07
C LYS A 458 34.89 25.65 -5.95
N SER A 459 34.69 24.48 -5.35
CA SER A 459 34.64 23.21 -6.06
C SER A 459 33.51 23.17 -7.08
N ILE A 460 32.32 23.69 -6.74
CA ILE A 460 31.17 23.77 -7.65
C ILE A 460 31.50 24.64 -8.87
N TYR A 461 32.03 25.84 -8.65
CA TYR A 461 32.36 26.76 -9.74
C TYR A 461 33.47 26.21 -10.65
N MET A 462 34.45 25.54 -10.07
CA MET A 462 35.53 24.88 -10.84
C MET A 462 34.97 23.78 -11.74
N VAL A 463 34.08 22.94 -11.23
CA VAL A 463 33.44 21.89 -12.02
C VAL A 463 32.53 22.49 -13.10
N PHE A 464 31.70 23.47 -12.74
CA PHE A 464 30.86 24.16 -13.71
C PHE A 464 31.65 24.81 -14.84
N ALA A 465 32.73 25.51 -14.50
CA ALA A 465 33.59 26.12 -15.51
C ALA A 465 34.23 25.07 -16.44
N THR A 466 34.69 23.96 -15.89
CA THR A 466 35.27 22.86 -16.67
C THR A 466 34.24 22.23 -17.59
N VAL A 467 33.05 21.95 -17.13
CA VAL A 467 31.96 21.35 -17.92
C VAL A 467 31.51 22.30 -19.03
N LEU A 468 31.29 23.59 -18.71
CA LEU A 468 30.84 24.59 -19.66
C LEU A 468 31.89 24.86 -20.75
N SER A 469 33.18 24.79 -20.41
CA SER A 469 34.26 24.99 -21.41
C SER A 469 34.25 23.96 -22.54
N SER A 470 33.68 22.79 -22.31
CA SER A 470 33.54 21.71 -23.30
C SER A 470 32.14 21.62 -23.92
N HIS A 471 31.22 22.50 -23.58
CA HIS A 471 29.84 22.47 -24.08
C HIS A 471 29.77 23.07 -25.49
N GLU A 472 28.97 22.43 -26.37
CA GLU A 472 28.86 22.80 -27.79
C GLU A 472 28.03 24.05 -28.05
N ASP A 473 26.98 24.30 -27.24
CA ASP A 473 26.09 25.46 -27.40
C ASP A 473 26.70 26.69 -26.71
N LEU A 474 27.31 27.55 -27.52
CA LEU A 474 27.98 28.77 -27.02
C LEU A 474 27.01 29.82 -26.48
N ASP A 475 25.80 29.91 -27.00
CA ASP A 475 24.78 30.84 -26.49
C ASP A 475 24.31 30.42 -25.12
N TYR A 476 24.11 29.14 -24.91
CA TYR A 476 23.83 28.58 -23.59
C TYR A 476 24.98 28.79 -22.61
N VAL A 477 26.21 28.55 -23.04
CA VAL A 477 27.40 28.81 -22.21
C VAL A 477 27.47 30.27 -21.79
N SER A 478 27.25 31.20 -22.73
CA SER A 478 27.21 32.64 -22.41
C SER A 478 26.13 32.98 -21.38
N LEU A 479 24.93 32.42 -21.51
CA LEU A 479 23.84 32.63 -20.55
C LEU A 479 24.19 32.05 -19.17
N MET A 480 24.75 30.85 -19.12
CA MET A 480 25.17 30.22 -17.85
C MET A 480 26.27 31.01 -17.17
N VAL A 481 27.28 31.45 -17.94
CA VAL A 481 28.36 32.29 -17.41
C VAL A 481 27.80 33.58 -16.85
N HIS A 482 26.90 34.25 -17.55
CA HIS A 482 26.23 35.45 -17.05
C HIS A 482 25.49 35.19 -15.73
N THR A 483 24.72 34.10 -15.65
CA THR A 483 23.98 33.70 -14.44
C THR A 483 24.94 33.41 -13.28
N LEU A 484 25.98 32.61 -13.50
CA LEU A 484 27.00 32.29 -12.51
C LEU A 484 27.75 33.53 -12.04
N ASN A 485 28.05 34.45 -12.95
CA ASN A 485 28.71 35.71 -12.62
C ASN A 485 27.85 36.60 -11.74
N LEU A 486 26.56 36.74 -12.02
CA LEU A 486 25.65 37.49 -11.15
C LEU A 486 25.55 36.90 -9.76
N ILE A 487 25.52 35.56 -9.65
CA ILE A 487 25.54 34.87 -8.36
C ILE A 487 26.88 35.13 -7.64
N LEU A 488 27.98 35.05 -8.35
CA LEU A 488 29.31 35.35 -7.79
C LEU A 488 29.40 36.75 -7.23
N LEU A 489 28.78 37.74 -7.86
CA LEU A 489 28.80 39.13 -7.47
C LEU A 489 27.75 39.55 -6.43
N THR A 490 26.77 38.69 -6.16
CA THR A 490 25.61 39.05 -5.32
C THR A 490 25.40 38.14 -4.11
N ALA A 491 25.83 36.88 -4.19
CA ALA A 491 25.55 35.90 -3.16
C ALA A 491 26.58 35.91 -2.02
N ASN A 492 26.09 35.96 -0.78
CA ASN A 492 26.94 35.93 0.40
C ASN A 492 27.71 34.60 0.54
N GLU A 493 27.12 33.52 0.06
CA GLU A 493 27.68 32.17 0.10
C GLU A 493 29.01 32.03 -0.67
N LEU A 494 29.29 33.01 -1.56
CA LEU A 494 30.47 33.02 -2.43
C LEU A 494 31.58 33.92 -1.95
N GLU A 495 31.49 34.47 -0.73
CA GLU A 495 32.51 35.37 -0.21
C GLU A 495 33.91 34.75 -0.15
N HIS A 496 34.01 33.48 0.23
CA HIS A 496 35.25 32.74 0.22
C HIS A 496 35.87 32.64 -1.18
N LEU A 497 35.04 32.32 -2.20
CA LEU A 497 35.49 32.26 -3.59
C LEU A 497 35.96 33.65 -4.08
N ARG A 498 35.23 34.71 -3.76
CA ARG A 498 35.65 36.10 -4.07
C ARG A 498 37.00 36.45 -3.43
N ALA A 499 37.23 36.02 -2.19
CA ALA A 499 38.50 36.22 -1.51
C ALA A 499 39.64 35.47 -2.22
N VAL A 500 39.42 34.24 -2.67
CA VAL A 500 40.38 33.47 -3.47
C VAL A 500 40.72 34.20 -4.76
N LEU A 501 39.73 34.71 -5.48
CA LEU A 501 39.93 35.45 -6.72
C LEU A 501 40.71 36.76 -6.53
N ARG A 502 40.46 37.49 -5.46
CA ARG A 502 41.22 38.70 -5.12
C ARG A 502 42.70 38.41 -4.85
N ARG A 503 42.99 37.30 -4.17
CA ARG A 503 44.36 36.86 -3.90
C ARG A 503 45.13 36.35 -5.12
N SER A 504 44.41 35.94 -6.17
CA SER A 504 45.00 35.28 -7.32
C SER A 504 46.07 36.10 -8.08
N PHE A 505 46.02 37.44 -7.96
CA PHE A 505 47.02 38.37 -8.56
C PHE A 505 47.96 39.01 -7.53
N GLU A 506 47.90 38.61 -6.28
CA GLU A 506 48.84 39.07 -5.26
C GLU A 506 50.20 38.40 -5.45
N PRO A 507 51.31 39.08 -5.09
CA PRO A 507 52.67 38.54 -5.26
C PRO A 507 52.93 37.20 -4.55
N LYS A 508 52.12 36.90 -3.52
CA LYS A 508 52.18 35.67 -2.73
C LYS A 508 51.05 34.68 -3.06
N ALA A 509 50.38 34.85 -4.18
CA ALA A 509 49.29 33.96 -4.59
C ALA A 509 49.74 32.49 -4.66
N SER A 510 48.93 31.60 -4.12
CA SER A 510 49.15 30.18 -4.24
C SER A 510 48.88 29.72 -5.68
N LYS A 511 49.53 28.61 -6.11
CA LYS A 511 49.21 28.02 -7.40
C LYS A 511 47.75 27.69 -7.56
N ASP A 512 47.11 27.23 -6.48
CA ASP A 512 45.70 26.90 -6.45
C ASP A 512 44.81 28.15 -6.68
N ASP A 513 45.12 29.29 -6.06
CA ASP A 513 44.40 30.54 -6.29
C ASP A 513 44.48 31.01 -7.75
N VAL A 514 45.65 30.86 -8.36
CA VAL A 514 45.88 31.21 -9.76
C VAL A 514 45.13 30.24 -10.68
N ASP A 515 45.14 28.95 -10.38
CA ASP A 515 44.39 27.94 -11.14
C ASP A 515 42.88 28.17 -11.14
N VAL A 516 42.32 28.63 -9.99
CA VAL A 516 40.92 29.01 -9.87
C VAL A 516 40.57 30.15 -10.82
N PHE A 517 41.33 31.25 -10.77
CA PHE A 517 41.10 32.39 -11.67
C PHE A 517 41.24 31.97 -13.15
N THR A 518 42.26 31.24 -13.48
CA THR A 518 42.55 30.82 -14.85
C THR A 518 41.43 29.95 -15.42
N THR A 519 40.94 29.02 -14.61
CA THR A 519 39.84 28.11 -15.02
C THR A 519 38.54 28.90 -15.23
N LEU A 520 38.18 29.78 -14.31
CA LEU A 520 36.99 30.62 -14.45
C LEU A 520 37.14 31.59 -15.64
N TYR A 521 38.29 32.24 -15.79
CA TYR A 521 38.55 33.18 -16.89
C TYR A 521 38.36 32.56 -18.28
N LYS A 522 38.90 31.37 -18.50
CA LYS A 522 38.74 30.65 -19.75
C LYS A 522 37.29 30.43 -20.15
N THR A 523 36.44 30.07 -19.17
CA THR A 523 35.02 29.85 -19.40
C THR A 523 34.24 31.18 -19.49
N TRP A 524 34.58 32.15 -18.64
CA TRP A 524 33.93 33.48 -18.65
C TRP A 524 34.16 34.24 -19.94
N CYS A 525 35.22 33.94 -20.72
CA CYS A 525 35.45 34.54 -22.03
C CYS A 525 34.31 34.38 -23.04
N HIS A 526 33.36 33.46 -22.79
CA HIS A 526 32.14 33.34 -23.58
C HIS A 526 31.09 34.45 -23.34
N ASN A 527 31.29 35.27 -22.31
CA ASN A 527 30.48 36.44 -22.04
C ASN A 527 31.39 37.63 -21.68
N PRO A 528 31.50 38.65 -22.56
CA PRO A 528 32.46 39.74 -22.39
C PRO A 528 32.27 40.54 -21.10
N VAL A 529 31.04 40.85 -20.72
CA VAL A 529 30.74 41.61 -19.50
C VAL A 529 31.09 40.80 -18.25
N SER A 530 30.79 39.51 -18.23
CA SER A 530 31.16 38.63 -17.14
C SER A 530 32.67 38.50 -16.98
N THR A 531 33.40 38.40 -18.10
CA THR A 531 34.87 38.38 -18.09
C THR A 531 35.45 39.68 -17.53
N PHE A 532 34.90 40.80 -17.97
CA PHE A 532 35.31 42.13 -17.47
C PHE A 532 35.06 42.23 -15.95
N SER A 533 33.89 41.87 -15.48
CA SER A 533 33.57 41.87 -14.06
C SER A 533 34.44 40.90 -13.24
N LEU A 534 34.79 39.74 -13.76
CA LEU A 534 35.73 38.82 -13.11
C LEU A 534 37.11 39.46 -12.92
N CYS A 535 37.60 40.13 -13.94
CA CYS A 535 38.86 40.85 -13.88
C CYS A 535 38.84 41.97 -12.87
N LEU A 536 37.76 42.75 -12.80
CA LEU A 536 37.58 43.77 -11.78
C LEU A 536 37.51 43.19 -10.36
N LEU A 537 36.80 42.09 -10.18
CA LEU A 537 36.71 41.40 -8.88
C LEU A 537 38.06 40.87 -8.43
N ALA A 538 38.84 40.29 -9.34
CA ALA A 538 40.17 39.78 -9.05
C ALA A 538 41.25 40.90 -8.97
N GLN A 539 40.88 42.14 -9.22
CA GLN A 539 41.77 43.30 -9.27
C GLN A 539 42.86 43.16 -10.37
N SER A 540 42.56 42.46 -11.42
CA SER A 540 43.42 42.34 -12.63
C SER A 540 43.05 43.46 -13.61
N TYR A 541 43.48 44.70 -13.29
CA TYR A 541 43.09 45.90 -14.05
C TYR A 541 43.80 46.00 -15.42
N GLU A 542 44.93 45.36 -15.56
CA GLU A 542 45.56 45.21 -16.86
C GLU A 542 44.73 44.43 -17.87
N LEU A 543 44.19 43.28 -17.44
CA LEU A 543 43.28 42.49 -18.26
C LEU A 543 41.96 43.25 -18.51
N SER A 544 41.37 43.88 -17.49
CA SER A 544 40.11 44.61 -17.66
C SER A 544 40.27 45.78 -18.62
N SER A 545 41.37 46.49 -18.58
CA SER A 545 41.68 47.60 -19.50
C SER A 545 41.83 47.16 -20.96
N ALA A 546 42.32 45.97 -21.19
CA ALA A 546 42.45 45.36 -22.53
C ALA A 546 41.08 44.92 -23.11
N LEU A 547 40.14 44.56 -22.21
CA LEU A 547 38.81 44.09 -22.62
C LEU A 547 37.81 45.23 -23.01
N VAL A 548 38.14 46.49 -22.75
CA VAL A 548 37.27 47.62 -23.01
C VAL A 548 37.11 47.97 -24.51
N GLU A 549 37.92 47.39 -25.39
CA GLU A 549 37.94 47.66 -26.86
C GLU A 549 36.97 46.74 -27.62
N ILE A 550 35.81 46.39 -27.07
CA ILE A 550 34.85 45.46 -27.66
C ILE A 550 33.63 46.21 -28.21
N ASP A 551 33.08 45.76 -29.34
CA ASP A 551 31.85 46.29 -29.94
C ASP A 551 30.61 45.91 -29.12
N ALA A 552 29.71 46.89 -28.89
CA ALA A 552 28.54 46.75 -28.02
C ALA A 552 27.26 46.35 -28.80
N SER A 553 26.56 45.32 -28.30
CA SER A 553 25.18 44.97 -28.66
C SER A 553 24.19 45.49 -27.60
N VAL A 554 22.89 45.51 -27.90
CA VAL A 554 21.86 45.92 -26.91
C VAL A 554 21.87 45.05 -25.67
N GLY A 555 21.98 43.74 -25.80
CA GLY A 555 22.09 42.80 -24.67
C GLY A 555 23.34 43.05 -23.83
N PHE A 556 24.44 43.43 -24.47
CA PHE A 556 25.68 43.81 -23.81
C PHE A 556 25.48 45.10 -22.95
N LEU A 557 24.78 46.09 -23.46
CA LEU A 557 24.50 47.35 -22.75
C LEU A 557 23.65 47.11 -21.49
N MET A 558 22.66 46.24 -21.54
CA MET A 558 21.86 45.87 -20.36
C MET A 558 22.70 45.19 -19.29
N GLN A 559 23.63 44.34 -19.69
CA GLN A 559 24.54 43.71 -18.76
C GLN A 559 25.56 44.69 -18.13
N ILE A 560 26.01 45.67 -18.92
CA ILE A 560 26.89 46.77 -18.45
C ILE A 560 26.15 47.63 -17.42
N ASP A 561 24.90 48.02 -17.67
CA ASP A 561 24.08 48.78 -16.72
C ASP A 561 23.97 48.02 -15.38
N LYS A 562 23.73 46.73 -15.41
CA LYS A 562 23.69 45.89 -14.22
C LYS A 562 25.02 45.83 -13.51
N LEU A 563 26.13 45.73 -14.22
CA LEU A 563 27.47 45.77 -13.64
C LEU A 563 27.76 47.09 -12.94
N VAL A 564 27.38 48.21 -13.56
CA VAL A 564 27.57 49.57 -12.97
C VAL A 564 26.84 49.66 -11.64
N GLN A 565 25.59 49.17 -11.55
CA GLN A 565 24.86 49.11 -10.30
C GLN A 565 25.57 48.24 -9.23
N LEU A 566 26.17 47.12 -9.64
CA LEU A 566 26.93 46.26 -8.72
C LEU A 566 28.26 46.84 -8.28
N LEU A 567 28.90 47.72 -9.07
CA LEU A 567 30.12 48.42 -8.67
C LEU A 567 29.91 49.36 -7.46
N GLU A 568 28.69 49.79 -7.24
CA GLU A 568 28.31 50.55 -6.06
C GLU A 568 28.11 49.68 -4.79
N SER A 569 28.00 48.37 -4.98
CA SER A 569 27.78 47.42 -3.88
C SER A 569 29.00 47.27 -2.96
N PRO A 570 28.84 46.77 -1.72
CA PRO A 570 29.96 46.53 -0.80
C PRO A 570 31.03 45.58 -1.37
N ILE A 571 30.68 44.70 -2.32
CA ILE A 571 31.61 43.73 -2.90
C ILE A 571 32.75 44.42 -3.63
N PHE A 572 32.52 45.59 -4.21
CA PHE A 572 33.51 46.40 -4.94
C PHE A 572 34.03 47.59 -4.14
N ILE A 573 33.85 47.59 -2.81
CA ILE A 573 34.34 48.70 -1.97
C ILE A 573 35.86 48.91 -2.13
N GLN A 574 36.61 47.84 -2.22
CA GLN A 574 38.06 47.90 -2.40
C GLN A 574 38.44 48.57 -3.73
N LEU A 575 37.74 48.26 -4.81
CA LEU A 575 37.94 48.91 -6.11
C LEU A 575 37.69 50.43 -6.00
N ARG A 576 36.59 50.84 -5.34
CA ARG A 576 36.26 52.27 -5.16
C ARG A 576 37.29 53.01 -4.33
N LEU A 577 37.86 52.37 -3.29
CA LEU A 577 38.94 52.93 -2.51
C LEU A 577 40.24 53.05 -3.33
N GLN A 578 40.54 52.08 -4.17
CA GLN A 578 41.71 52.10 -5.04
C GLN A 578 41.68 53.22 -6.09
N LEU A 579 40.50 53.73 -6.46
CA LEU A 579 40.38 54.91 -7.34
C LEU A 579 41.01 56.16 -6.70
N LEU A 580 41.11 56.20 -5.39
CA LEU A 580 41.72 57.33 -4.65
C LEU A 580 43.25 57.19 -4.56
N GLU A 581 43.81 56.05 -4.86
CA GLU A 581 45.23 55.76 -4.76
C GLU A 581 46.00 56.14 -6.04
N THR A 582 46.06 57.43 -6.36
CA THR A 582 46.57 57.97 -7.63
C THR A 582 48.04 57.63 -7.94
N HIS A 583 48.83 57.26 -6.95
CA HIS A 583 50.25 56.90 -7.12
C HIS A 583 50.51 55.41 -7.27
N ALA A 584 49.46 54.58 -7.15
CA ALA A 584 49.61 53.14 -7.31
C ALA A 584 49.86 52.75 -8.75
N THR A 585 50.64 51.69 -8.95
CA THR A 585 51.00 51.18 -10.31
C THR A 585 49.79 50.71 -11.10
N TYR A 586 48.74 50.23 -10.43
CA TYR A 586 47.50 49.76 -11.04
C TYR A 586 46.54 50.87 -11.43
N HIS A 587 46.76 52.12 -10.92
CA HIS A 587 45.79 53.23 -11.07
C HIS A 587 45.53 53.59 -12.54
N VAL A 588 46.54 53.59 -13.40
CA VAL A 588 46.39 53.86 -14.82
C VAL A 588 45.46 52.89 -15.52
N ASN A 589 45.65 51.59 -15.30
CA ASN A 589 44.79 50.56 -15.87
C ASN A 589 43.39 50.54 -15.26
N LEU A 590 43.26 50.82 -13.96
CA LEU A 590 41.96 50.98 -13.31
C LEU A 590 41.18 52.15 -13.90
N MET A 591 41.83 53.30 -14.08
CA MET A 591 41.19 54.48 -14.70
C MET A 591 40.79 54.22 -16.14
N LYS A 592 41.65 53.53 -16.92
CA LYS A 592 41.32 53.14 -18.29
C LYS A 592 40.12 52.21 -18.36
N SER A 593 40.01 51.27 -17.44
CA SER A 593 38.87 50.38 -17.32
C SER A 593 37.57 51.13 -17.01
N MET A 594 37.61 52.06 -16.04
CA MET A 594 36.44 52.84 -15.64
C MET A 594 35.99 53.81 -16.71
N TYR A 595 36.91 54.51 -17.36
CA TYR A 595 36.58 55.39 -18.48
C TYR A 595 36.03 54.63 -19.68
N GLY A 596 36.63 53.47 -19.97
CA GLY A 596 36.10 52.60 -21.01
C GLY A 596 34.67 52.13 -20.73
N LEU A 597 34.35 51.79 -19.48
CA LEU A 597 33.01 51.47 -19.07
C LEU A 597 32.03 52.64 -19.22
N LEU A 598 32.45 53.83 -18.83
CA LEU A 598 31.67 55.06 -19.03
C LEU A 598 31.37 55.36 -20.51
N MET A 599 32.34 55.11 -21.38
CA MET A 599 32.19 55.33 -22.82
C MET A 599 31.21 54.32 -23.49
N LEU A 600 30.98 53.17 -22.88
CA LEU A 600 30.04 52.15 -23.32
C LEU A 600 28.61 52.41 -22.86
N LEU A 601 28.39 53.26 -21.84
CA LEU A 601 27.07 53.62 -21.35
C LEU A 601 26.32 54.50 -22.37
N PRO A 602 25.00 54.31 -22.55
CA PRO A 602 24.21 55.25 -23.34
C PRO A 602 24.26 56.64 -22.73
N GLN A 603 24.47 57.64 -23.54
CA GLN A 603 24.46 59.05 -23.12
C GLN A 603 23.07 59.53 -22.78
#